data_c948127350ae6dfb292d6e7319fc942f
#
_entry.id   c948127350ae6dfb292d6e7319fc942f
#
_cell.length_a   1.000
_cell.length_b   1.000
_cell.length_c   1.000
_cell.angle_alpha   90.00
_cell.angle_beta   90.00
_cell.angle_gamma   90.00
#
_symmetry.space_group_name_H-M   'P 1'
#
loop_
_entity.id
_entity.type
_entity.pdbx_description
1 polymer ?
#
loop_
_entity_poly.entity_id
_entity_poly.type
_entity_poly.pdbx_seq_one_letter_code
_entity_poly.pdbx_strand_id
1 'polypeptide(L)'
;MTTLLYRAAIHDLRGDAILPLNLLRDQHPDLYEREAAKYAMRPETMGYPVYPLGCTWTDLVFLSPVHPAPLFEALHESGRIGPFVPDYWTLDAELLDPADTCILLKRHDPELRPQPPEDFIAYSPATVATLTQPSEKALQRLRTLNPTEPLFPWADVPHILHRGPLPVSLFRTGQ
;
A
#
# COMPACT_ATOMS: atom_id res chain seq x y z
N MET A 1 14.80 14.38 11.36
CA MET A 1 13.70 14.67 10.43
C MET A 1 12.78 13.47 10.38
N THR A 2 11.50 13.64 10.62
CA THR A 2 10.54 12.52 10.68
C THR A 2 10.23 12.00 9.29
N THR A 3 10.37 10.71 9.06
CA THR A 3 9.96 10.05 7.81
C THR A 3 8.49 9.64 7.92
N LEU A 4 7.65 10.12 7.01
CA LEU A 4 6.22 9.84 7.00
C LEU A 4 5.90 8.66 6.07
N LEU A 5 4.95 7.85 6.51
CA LEU A 5 4.27 6.85 5.71
C LEU A 5 2.86 7.33 5.38
N TYR A 6 2.35 6.93 4.24
CA TYR A 6 1.07 7.38 3.70
C TYR A 6 0.13 6.21 3.49
N ARG A 7 -1.15 6.43 3.75
CA ARG A 7 -2.24 5.51 3.47
C ARG A 7 -3.47 6.30 3.02
N ALA A 8 -4.21 5.79 2.04
CA ALA A 8 -5.51 6.36 1.69
C ALA A 8 -6.43 6.38 2.91
N ALA A 9 -7.11 7.50 3.14
CA ALA A 9 -8.05 7.65 4.25
C ALA A 9 -9.20 6.65 4.15
N ILE A 10 -9.65 6.12 5.29
CA ILE A 10 -10.79 5.20 5.39
C ILE A 10 -11.96 5.98 5.97
N HIS A 11 -12.92 6.35 5.13
CA HIS A 11 -14.05 7.20 5.53
C HIS A 11 -15.12 6.46 6.33
N ASP A 12 -15.20 5.14 6.23
CA ASP A 12 -16.15 4.28 6.93
C ASP A 12 -15.45 3.34 7.93
N LEU A 13 -14.36 3.80 8.53
CA LEU A 13 -13.64 3.05 9.55
C LEU A 13 -14.60 2.67 10.69
N ARG A 14 -14.48 1.41 11.12
CA ARG A 14 -15.16 0.89 12.31
C ARG A 14 -14.14 0.49 13.35
N GLY A 15 -14.38 0.90 14.59
CA GLY A 15 -13.45 0.67 15.68
C GLY A 15 -12.29 1.66 15.70
N ASP A 16 -11.23 1.29 16.39
CA ASP A 16 -10.08 2.13 16.72
C ASP A 16 -8.78 1.72 16.01
N ALA A 17 -8.88 0.74 15.10
CA ALA A 17 -7.72 0.23 14.36
C ALA A 17 -8.05 -0.04 12.88
N ILE A 18 -7.04 0.11 12.03
CA ILE A 18 -7.06 -0.41 10.66
C ILE A 18 -6.77 -1.91 10.74
N LEU A 19 -7.68 -2.72 10.23
CA LEU A 19 -7.59 -4.17 10.28
C LEU A 19 -7.09 -4.76 8.96
N PRO A 20 -6.21 -5.77 9.00
CA PRO A 20 -5.94 -6.63 7.85
C PRO A 20 -7.20 -7.35 7.38
N LEU A 21 -7.22 -7.77 6.12
CA LEU A 21 -8.37 -8.39 5.50
C LEU A 21 -8.86 -9.65 6.26
N ASN A 22 -7.94 -10.47 6.77
CA ASN A 22 -8.29 -11.66 7.56
C ASN A 22 -9.07 -11.32 8.84
N LEU A 23 -8.72 -10.22 9.52
CA LEU A 23 -9.45 -9.79 10.71
C LEU A 23 -10.78 -9.10 10.36
N LEU A 24 -10.86 -8.41 9.22
CA LEU A 24 -12.12 -7.87 8.72
C LEU A 24 -13.15 -8.98 8.50
N ARG A 25 -12.74 -10.13 7.97
CA ARG A 25 -13.63 -11.28 7.76
C ARG A 25 -14.39 -11.68 9.02
N ASP A 26 -13.69 -11.69 10.15
CA ASP A 26 -14.25 -12.16 11.42
C ASP A 26 -15.01 -11.07 12.18
N GLN A 27 -14.58 -9.81 12.06
CA GLN A 27 -15.13 -8.70 12.84
C GLN A 27 -16.19 -7.87 12.08
N HIS A 28 -16.00 -7.71 10.77
CA HIS A 28 -16.84 -6.86 9.89
C HIS A 28 -17.01 -7.53 8.52
N PRO A 29 -17.82 -8.61 8.41
CA PRO A 29 -17.97 -9.40 7.19
C PRO A 29 -18.38 -8.60 5.96
N ASP A 30 -19.23 -7.57 6.13
CA ASP A 30 -19.66 -6.68 5.05
C ASP A 30 -18.50 -5.84 4.47
N LEU A 31 -17.63 -5.36 5.34
CA LEU A 31 -16.40 -4.67 4.90
C LEU A 31 -15.43 -5.65 4.23
N TYR A 32 -15.32 -6.86 4.77
CA TYR A 32 -14.51 -7.90 4.16
C TYR A 32 -14.95 -8.20 2.73
N GLU A 33 -16.24 -8.42 2.49
CA GLU A 33 -16.76 -8.70 1.14
C GLU A 33 -16.43 -7.58 0.15
N ARG A 34 -16.60 -6.34 0.56
CA ARG A 34 -16.24 -5.17 -0.26
C ARG A 34 -14.74 -5.11 -0.57
N GLU A 35 -13.90 -5.28 0.44
CA GLU A 35 -12.44 -5.20 0.28
C GLU A 35 -11.87 -6.42 -0.45
N ALA A 36 -12.43 -7.59 -0.26
CA ALA A 36 -12.04 -8.81 -0.96
C ALA A 36 -12.43 -8.79 -2.46
N ALA A 37 -13.45 -8.03 -2.84
CA ALA A 37 -13.91 -7.92 -4.22
C ALA A 37 -12.81 -7.47 -5.19
N LYS A 38 -11.85 -6.67 -4.74
CA LYS A 38 -10.69 -6.25 -5.55
C LYS A 38 -9.77 -7.41 -5.96
N TYR A 39 -9.85 -8.55 -5.26
CA TYR A 39 -9.11 -9.76 -5.58
C TYR A 39 -9.94 -10.77 -6.40
N ALA A 40 -11.18 -10.46 -6.77
CA ALA A 40 -12.09 -11.38 -7.45
C ALA A 40 -11.50 -11.95 -8.75
N MET A 41 -10.73 -11.16 -9.50
CA MET A 41 -10.06 -11.59 -10.72
C MET A 41 -8.78 -12.42 -10.46
N ARG A 42 -8.24 -12.36 -9.26
CA ARG A 42 -7.00 -13.02 -8.84
C ARG A 42 -7.07 -13.41 -7.36
N PRO A 43 -7.94 -14.34 -6.99
CA PRO A 43 -8.15 -14.73 -5.59
C PRO A 43 -6.91 -15.36 -4.96
N GLU A 44 -6.03 -15.97 -5.75
CA GLU A 44 -4.75 -16.53 -5.30
C GLU A 44 -3.82 -15.48 -4.66
N THR A 45 -3.96 -14.21 -5.03
CA THR A 45 -3.15 -13.12 -4.44
C THR A 45 -3.34 -13.03 -2.92
N MET A 46 -4.53 -13.36 -2.41
CA MET A 46 -4.79 -13.34 -0.97
C MET A 46 -3.91 -14.32 -0.18
N GLY A 47 -3.50 -15.41 -0.81
CA GLY A 47 -2.63 -16.43 -0.20
C GLY A 47 -1.13 -16.22 -0.46
N TYR A 48 -0.72 -15.15 -1.13
CA TYR A 48 0.69 -14.93 -1.44
C TYR A 48 1.53 -14.77 -0.16
N PRO A 49 2.67 -15.48 -0.07
CA PRO A 49 3.49 -15.46 1.12
C PRO A 49 4.23 -14.14 1.28
N VAL A 50 4.38 -13.71 2.53
CA VAL A 50 5.21 -12.57 2.93
C VAL A 50 6.34 -13.14 3.79
N TYR A 51 7.42 -13.49 3.12
CA TYR A 51 8.49 -14.34 3.66
C TYR A 51 9.10 -13.80 4.96
N PRO A 52 9.46 -12.50 5.10
CA PRO A 52 10.09 -12.02 6.33
C PRO A 52 9.18 -12.06 7.55
N LEU A 53 7.86 -12.02 7.35
CA LEU A 53 6.87 -11.95 8.43
C LEU A 53 6.19 -13.31 8.70
N GLY A 54 6.44 -14.33 7.88
CA GLY A 54 5.83 -15.65 8.03
C GLY A 54 4.31 -15.64 7.98
N CYS A 55 3.72 -14.78 7.17
CA CYS A 55 2.28 -14.61 7.04
C CYS A 55 1.87 -14.52 5.55
N THR A 56 0.58 -14.26 5.30
CA THR A 56 0.06 -14.08 3.94
C THR A 56 -0.31 -12.62 3.66
N TRP A 57 -0.55 -12.31 2.42
CA TRP A 57 -0.93 -10.98 1.93
C TRP A 57 -2.13 -10.38 2.66
N THR A 58 -3.08 -11.22 3.08
CA THR A 58 -4.29 -10.80 3.78
C THR A 58 -4.12 -10.54 5.28
N ASP A 59 -2.94 -10.84 5.83
CA ASP A 59 -2.61 -10.54 7.23
C ASP A 59 -2.00 -9.14 7.43
N LEU A 60 -1.95 -8.34 6.36
CA LEU A 60 -1.19 -7.10 6.32
C LEU A 60 -2.07 -5.85 6.26
N VAL A 61 -1.54 -4.78 6.85
CA VAL A 61 -1.90 -3.40 6.55
C VAL A 61 -0.80 -2.81 5.66
N PHE A 62 -1.21 -2.13 4.58
CA PHE A 62 -0.32 -1.59 3.56
C PHE A 62 -0.15 -0.09 3.73
N LEU A 63 1.09 0.39 3.67
CA LEU A 63 1.46 1.80 3.70
C LEU A 63 2.44 2.10 2.57
N SER A 64 2.56 3.36 2.20
CA SER A 64 3.52 3.83 1.19
C SER A 64 4.52 4.81 1.82
N PRO A 65 5.82 4.70 1.51
CA PRO A 65 6.79 5.74 1.85
C PRO A 65 6.69 6.94 0.91
N VAL A 66 6.04 6.77 -0.24
CA VAL A 66 5.91 7.81 -1.28
C VAL A 66 4.61 8.58 -1.09
N HIS A 67 4.70 9.91 -1.10
CA HIS A 67 3.53 10.78 -1.07
C HIS A 67 2.63 10.55 -2.30
N PRO A 68 1.29 10.50 -2.14
CA PRO A 68 0.38 10.21 -3.26
C PRO A 68 0.39 11.26 -4.39
N ALA A 69 0.64 12.54 -4.09
CA ALA A 69 0.48 13.60 -5.07
C ALA A 69 1.25 13.39 -6.38
N PRO A 70 2.55 13.06 -6.40
CA PRO A 70 3.27 12.86 -7.66
C PRO A 70 2.71 11.74 -8.52
N LEU A 71 2.17 10.67 -7.90
CA LEU A 71 1.58 9.54 -8.61
C LEU A 71 0.25 9.92 -9.28
N PHE A 72 -0.59 10.67 -8.57
CA PHE A 72 -1.89 11.12 -9.08
C PHE A 72 -1.73 12.25 -10.10
N GLU A 73 -0.71 13.09 -9.98
CA GLU A 73 -0.34 14.07 -11.00
C GLU A 73 0.06 13.38 -12.30
N ALA A 74 0.91 12.35 -12.24
CA ALA A 74 1.30 11.56 -13.41
C ALA A 74 0.09 10.85 -14.06
N LEU A 75 -0.85 10.34 -13.26
CA LEU A 75 -2.11 9.79 -13.77
C LEU A 75 -2.98 10.86 -14.43
N HIS A 76 -3.03 12.07 -13.88
CA HIS A 76 -3.75 13.19 -14.49
C HIS A 76 -3.14 13.57 -15.83
N GLU A 77 -1.81 13.63 -15.93
CA GLU A 77 -1.10 13.90 -17.18
C GLU A 77 -1.43 12.88 -18.27
N SER A 78 -1.72 11.63 -17.91
CA SER A 78 -2.17 10.60 -18.88
C SER A 78 -3.57 10.83 -19.45
N GLY A 79 -4.34 11.73 -18.87
CA GLY A 79 -5.74 11.98 -19.22
C GLY A 79 -6.74 10.92 -18.67
N ARG A 80 -6.27 9.96 -17.86
CA ARG A 80 -7.10 8.86 -17.31
C ARG A 80 -7.96 9.30 -16.13
N ILE A 81 -7.54 10.34 -15.42
CA ILE A 81 -8.28 10.94 -14.31
C ILE A 81 -8.25 12.47 -14.41
N GLY A 82 -9.19 13.14 -13.76
CA GLY A 82 -9.11 14.58 -13.54
C GLY A 82 -8.03 14.97 -12.51
N PRO A 83 -7.84 16.29 -12.23
CA PRO A 83 -6.94 16.74 -11.18
C PRO A 83 -7.46 16.30 -9.81
N PHE A 84 -6.80 15.30 -9.23
CA PHE A 84 -7.26 14.65 -8.00
C PHE A 84 -6.06 14.08 -7.23
N VAL A 85 -6.06 14.28 -5.92
CA VAL A 85 -5.22 13.55 -4.97
C VAL A 85 -6.16 12.97 -3.91
N PRO A 86 -6.09 11.67 -3.60
CA PRO A 86 -6.96 11.09 -2.58
C PRO A 86 -6.65 11.67 -1.20
N ASP A 87 -7.67 11.77 -0.35
CA ASP A 87 -7.45 12.02 1.07
C ASP A 87 -6.56 10.91 1.64
N TYR A 88 -5.62 11.29 2.47
CA TYR A 88 -4.67 10.34 3.06
C TYR A 88 -4.43 10.62 4.54
N TRP A 89 -3.99 9.58 5.20
CA TRP A 89 -3.49 9.62 6.57
C TRP A 89 -1.97 9.44 6.55
N THR A 90 -1.30 10.02 7.52
CA THR A 90 0.14 9.89 7.71
C THR A 90 0.47 9.21 9.02
N LEU A 91 1.54 8.44 9.02
CA LEU A 91 2.11 7.73 10.17
C LEU A 91 3.61 7.99 10.20
N ASP A 92 4.16 8.25 11.40
CA ASP A 92 5.60 8.32 11.57
C ASP A 92 6.23 6.93 11.47
N ALA A 93 7.22 6.77 10.60
CA ALA A 93 7.90 5.48 10.40
C ALA A 93 8.55 4.94 11.68
N GLU A 94 8.95 5.79 12.62
CA GLU A 94 9.52 5.37 13.92
C GLU A 94 8.51 4.63 14.81
N LEU A 95 7.21 4.73 14.53
CA LEU A 95 6.16 4.11 15.34
C LEU A 95 5.87 2.65 15.00
N LEU A 96 6.42 2.14 13.90
CA LEU A 96 6.22 0.75 13.50
C LEU A 96 7.29 -0.17 14.09
N ASP A 97 6.83 -1.32 14.62
CA ASP A 97 7.73 -2.35 15.12
C ASP A 97 8.41 -3.09 13.95
N PRO A 98 9.75 -3.09 13.84
CA PRO A 98 10.48 -3.84 12.82
C PRO A 98 10.23 -5.35 12.85
N ALA A 99 9.83 -5.92 14.00
CA ALA A 99 9.50 -7.34 14.12
C ALA A 99 8.22 -7.72 13.38
N ASP A 100 7.30 -6.77 13.21
CA ASP A 100 6.02 -6.95 12.52
C ASP A 100 5.94 -6.20 11.18
N THR A 101 7.06 -5.66 10.71
CA THR A 101 7.07 -4.82 9.50
C THR A 101 8.20 -5.21 8.56
N CYS A 102 7.92 -5.24 7.26
CA CYS A 102 8.95 -5.36 6.23
C CYS A 102 8.68 -4.37 5.08
N ILE A 103 9.66 -4.23 4.20
CA ILE A 103 9.55 -3.40 2.99
C ILE A 103 9.49 -4.33 1.80
N LEU A 104 8.52 -4.14 0.93
CA LEU A 104 8.44 -4.77 -0.37
C LEU A 104 8.88 -3.76 -1.44
N LEU A 105 9.96 -4.04 -2.14
CA LEU A 105 10.41 -3.29 -3.32
C LEU A 105 9.55 -3.69 -4.51
N LYS A 106 8.30 -3.23 -4.50
CA LYS A 106 7.29 -3.65 -5.48
C LYS A 106 7.65 -3.18 -6.88
N ARG A 107 7.56 -4.12 -7.84
CA ARG A 107 7.72 -3.87 -9.26
C ARG A 107 6.44 -4.26 -10.00
N HIS A 108 6.07 -3.47 -10.99
CA HIS A 108 4.94 -3.82 -11.83
C HIS A 108 5.25 -5.09 -12.62
N ASP A 109 4.38 -6.09 -12.46
CA ASP A 109 4.36 -7.30 -13.28
C ASP A 109 2.98 -7.42 -13.94
N PRO A 110 2.89 -7.32 -15.29
CA PRO A 110 1.62 -7.47 -16.00
C PRO A 110 0.94 -8.81 -15.77
N GLU A 111 1.72 -9.86 -15.45
CA GLU A 111 1.19 -11.19 -15.14
C GLU A 111 0.76 -11.32 -13.67
N LEU A 112 1.02 -10.29 -12.85
CA LEU A 112 0.68 -10.22 -11.42
C LEU A 112 1.16 -11.46 -10.63
N ARG A 113 2.32 -11.98 -10.94
CA ARG A 113 2.94 -13.10 -10.21
C ARG A 113 3.27 -12.72 -8.77
N PRO A 114 3.42 -13.70 -7.87
CA PRO A 114 3.92 -13.44 -6.52
C PRO A 114 5.26 -12.70 -6.55
N GLN A 115 5.44 -11.76 -5.63
CA GLN A 115 6.72 -11.07 -5.51
C GLN A 115 7.80 -12.05 -5.03
N PRO A 116 8.99 -12.06 -5.66
CA PRO A 116 10.05 -12.99 -5.27
C PRO A 116 10.63 -12.62 -3.89
N PRO A 117 11.21 -13.61 -3.16
CA PRO A 117 11.72 -13.38 -1.81
C PRO A 117 12.74 -12.24 -1.69
N GLU A 118 13.57 -12.02 -2.71
CA GLU A 118 14.60 -10.99 -2.76
C GLU A 118 14.05 -9.55 -2.83
N ASP A 119 12.77 -9.38 -3.19
CA ASP A 119 12.12 -8.08 -3.21
C ASP A 119 11.61 -7.65 -1.82
N PHE A 120 11.67 -8.54 -0.82
CA PHE A 120 11.35 -8.22 0.57
C PHE A 120 12.62 -7.92 1.34
N ILE A 121 12.69 -6.74 1.95
CA ILE A 121 13.84 -6.31 2.76
C ILE A 121 13.41 -5.95 4.18
N ALA A 122 14.38 -5.98 5.10
CA ALA A 122 14.15 -5.64 6.50
C ALA A 122 13.69 -4.19 6.65
N TYR A 123 12.76 -3.97 7.57
CA TYR A 123 12.27 -2.65 7.90
C TYR A 123 13.25 -1.90 8.80
N SER A 124 13.52 -0.66 8.45
CA SER A 124 14.02 0.36 9.36
C SER A 124 13.59 1.75 8.89
N PRO A 125 13.35 2.72 9.78
CA PRO A 125 13.04 4.10 9.39
C PRO A 125 14.11 4.72 8.49
N ALA A 126 15.38 4.39 8.72
CA ALA A 126 16.50 4.85 7.89
C ALA A 126 16.42 4.32 6.45
N THR A 127 16.05 3.05 6.27
CA THR A 127 15.82 2.48 4.94
C THR A 127 14.61 3.13 4.27
N VAL A 128 13.51 3.31 5.00
CA VAL A 128 12.31 3.98 4.50
C VAL A 128 12.63 5.39 4.00
N ALA A 129 13.46 6.14 4.72
CA ALA A 129 13.84 7.49 4.33
C ALA A 129 14.53 7.58 2.95
N THR A 130 15.13 6.49 2.48
CA THR A 130 15.73 6.41 1.12
C THR A 130 14.72 6.11 0.02
N LEU A 131 13.48 5.75 0.37
CA LEU A 131 12.43 5.27 -0.54
C LEU A 131 11.26 6.25 -0.70
N THR A 132 11.42 7.48 -0.26
CA THR A 132 10.32 8.47 -0.19
C THR A 132 9.97 9.13 -1.53
N GLN A 133 10.80 8.92 -2.57
CA GLN A 133 10.56 9.47 -3.90
C GLN A 133 10.13 8.39 -4.88
N PRO A 134 9.12 8.63 -5.73
CA PRO A 134 8.79 7.71 -6.80
C PRO A 134 9.92 7.63 -7.82
N SER A 135 10.14 6.46 -8.40
CA SER A 135 11.10 6.32 -9.50
C SER A 135 10.56 6.96 -10.78
N GLU A 136 11.46 7.43 -11.63
CA GLU A 136 11.05 7.94 -12.96
C GLU A 136 10.31 6.88 -13.77
N LYS A 137 10.69 5.60 -13.65
CA LYS A 137 10.00 4.48 -14.25
C LYS A 137 8.52 4.40 -13.81
N ALA A 138 8.26 4.57 -12.52
CA ALA A 138 6.89 4.55 -11.96
C ALA A 138 6.07 5.71 -12.54
N LEU A 139 6.61 6.93 -12.55
CA LEU A 139 5.94 8.10 -13.07
C LEU A 139 5.69 7.98 -14.58
N GLN A 140 6.69 7.53 -15.35
CA GLN A 140 6.54 7.36 -16.80
C GLN A 140 5.48 6.32 -17.14
N ARG A 141 5.41 5.19 -16.43
CA ARG A 141 4.34 4.22 -16.61
C ARG A 141 2.95 4.86 -16.42
N LEU A 142 2.79 5.65 -15.36
CA LEU A 142 1.51 6.32 -15.08
C LEU A 142 1.15 7.35 -16.14
N ARG A 143 2.10 8.14 -16.64
CA ARG A 143 1.89 9.13 -17.71
C ARG A 143 1.48 8.52 -19.04
N THR A 144 1.89 7.28 -19.30
CA THR A 144 1.71 6.60 -20.60
C THR A 144 0.68 5.47 -20.57
N LEU A 145 -0.16 5.40 -19.52
CA LEU A 145 -1.20 4.39 -19.41
C LEU A 145 -2.18 4.44 -20.58
N ASN A 146 -2.38 3.28 -21.22
CA ASN A 146 -3.41 3.12 -22.24
C ASN A 146 -4.83 3.13 -21.62
N PRO A 147 -5.87 3.50 -22.39
CA PRO A 147 -7.25 3.55 -21.90
C PRO A 147 -7.77 2.25 -21.28
N THR A 148 -7.25 1.11 -21.70
CA THR A 148 -7.68 -0.24 -21.26
C THR A 148 -6.87 -0.80 -20.10
N GLU A 149 -5.72 -0.20 -19.76
CA GLU A 149 -4.89 -0.65 -18.66
C GLU A 149 -5.49 -0.26 -17.30
N PRO A 150 -5.39 -1.12 -16.28
CA PRO A 150 -5.77 -0.75 -14.92
C PRO A 150 -4.83 0.34 -14.38
N LEU A 151 -5.36 1.24 -13.55
CA LEU A 151 -4.61 2.41 -13.07
C LEU A 151 -3.39 2.01 -12.22
N PHE A 152 -3.54 1.13 -11.28
CA PHE A 152 -2.49 0.66 -10.34
C PHE A 152 -1.47 1.75 -9.96
N PRO A 153 -1.89 2.84 -9.30
CA PRO A 153 -0.99 3.98 -9.04
C PRO A 153 0.24 3.61 -8.21
N TRP A 154 0.14 2.55 -7.41
CA TRP A 154 1.19 2.09 -6.50
C TRP A 154 2.03 0.92 -7.07
N ALA A 155 1.91 0.59 -8.36
CA ALA A 155 2.49 -0.65 -8.91
C ALA A 155 4.01 -0.72 -8.85
N ASP A 156 4.73 0.37 -9.12
CA ASP A 156 6.19 0.43 -9.08
C ASP A 156 6.71 1.22 -7.86
N VAL A 157 5.92 1.27 -6.79
CA VAL A 157 6.23 2.00 -5.56
C VAL A 157 6.52 1.01 -4.44
N PRO A 158 7.57 1.23 -3.63
CA PRO A 158 7.80 0.40 -2.46
C PRO A 158 6.59 0.39 -1.53
N HIS A 159 6.32 -0.76 -0.91
CA HIS A 159 5.25 -0.92 0.06
C HIS A 159 5.85 -1.22 1.42
N ILE A 160 5.32 -0.57 2.45
CA ILE A 160 5.56 -0.93 3.83
C ILE A 160 4.44 -1.87 4.24
N LEU A 161 4.80 -3.08 4.61
CA LEU A 161 3.88 -4.17 4.95
C LEU A 161 3.95 -4.40 6.45
N HIS A 162 2.85 -4.13 7.14
CA HIS A 162 2.74 -4.34 8.58
C HIS A 162 1.80 -5.49 8.89
N ARG A 163 2.26 -6.48 9.64
CA ARG A 163 1.47 -7.63 10.09
C ARG A 163 0.59 -7.23 11.27
N GLY A 164 -0.70 -7.46 11.13
CA GLY A 164 -1.67 -7.17 12.19
C GLY A 164 -2.30 -5.79 12.12
N PRO A 165 -3.17 -5.46 13.10
CA PRO A 165 -3.89 -4.20 13.13
C PRO A 165 -2.97 -3.02 13.46
N LEU A 166 -3.32 -1.84 12.91
CA LEU A 166 -2.67 -0.57 13.25
C LEU A 166 -3.68 0.35 13.93
N PRO A 167 -3.44 0.77 15.19
CA PRO A 167 -4.29 1.73 15.89
C PRO A 167 -4.42 3.05 15.12
N VAL A 168 -5.63 3.55 14.97
CA VAL A 168 -5.89 4.83 14.28
C VAL A 168 -5.24 6.01 14.99
N SER A 169 -5.06 5.91 16.31
CA SER A 169 -4.38 6.92 17.11
C SER A 169 -2.93 7.20 16.68
N LEU A 170 -2.30 6.31 15.93
CA LEU A 170 -0.96 6.50 15.36
C LEU A 170 -0.97 7.42 14.13
N PHE A 171 -2.13 7.60 13.51
CA PHE A 171 -2.25 8.35 12.26
C PHE A 171 -2.65 9.80 12.50
N ARG A 172 -2.26 10.64 11.55
CA ARG A 172 -2.71 12.02 11.42
C ARG A 172 -3.36 12.20 10.06
N THR A 173 -4.39 13.02 10.00
CA THR A 173 -4.98 13.42 8.71
C THR A 173 -3.98 14.25 7.92
N GLY A 174 -3.75 13.86 6.66
CA GLY A 174 -2.99 14.68 5.72
C GLY A 174 -3.82 15.92 5.32
N GLN A 175 -3.17 17.03 5.24
CA GLN A 175 -3.71 18.28 4.68
C GLN A 175 -3.19 18.46 3.27
#